data_881b7bf689601cca5c29d168c4914b87
#
_entry.id   881b7bf689601cca5c29d168c4914b87
#
_cell.length_a   1.000
_cell.length_b   1.000
_cell.length_c   1.000
_cell.angle_alpha   90.00
_cell.angle_beta   90.00
_cell.angle_gamma   90.00
#
_symmetry.space_group_name_H-M   'P 1'
#
loop_
_entity.id
_entity.type
_entity.pdbx_description
1 polymer ?
#
loop_
_entity_poly.entity_id
_entity_poly.type
_entity_poly.pdbx_seq_one_letter_code
_entity_poly.pdbx_strand_id
1 'polypeptide(L)'
;GRDAVKGAVELRGNGELIKRQALEDIEGWNNYTITDDLDMSTRLHIKGWDVRFCLDACVYEEGIVYLMPLFRQRRRWLEGTIRRYLEYFAEAMKSKKMSLRARLDMAIYITQFIMPLWFMMEVFFRIVKLLTDKIDPYSLHNVLWSSLIVSLVVGLGFLFAIRYSLRKYDYVPRMSALKQAFETTIYFLIIWFPMELFICGKILFCKKDMNWGKTAHGLVKEEESRQEAVGIKEENNAVESVTV
;
A
#
# COMPACT_ATOMS: atom_id res chain seq x y z
N GLY A 1 -13.17 3.64 -8.71
CA GLY A 1 -13.57 2.98 -7.48
C GLY A 1 -14.14 3.94 -6.46
N ARG A 2 -13.41 4.30 -5.44
CA ARG A 2 -13.88 5.13 -4.29
C ARG A 2 -14.43 6.49 -4.72
N ASP A 3 -13.81 7.14 -5.71
CA ASP A 3 -14.30 8.42 -6.25
C ASP A 3 -15.71 8.31 -6.87
N ALA A 4 -15.99 7.22 -7.60
CA ALA A 4 -17.28 7.01 -8.24
C ALA A 4 -18.44 6.90 -7.23
N VAL A 5 -18.19 6.41 -6.03
CA VAL A 5 -19.17 6.30 -4.94
C VAL A 5 -19.16 7.51 -4.00
N LYS A 6 -18.35 8.52 -4.29
CA LYS A 6 -18.11 9.69 -3.43
C LYS A 6 -17.58 9.28 -2.05
N GLY A 7 -16.73 8.28 -2.03
CA GLY A 7 -16.03 7.81 -0.84
C GLY A 7 -14.85 8.70 -0.44
N ALA A 8 -14.11 8.30 0.59
CA ALA A 8 -12.93 9.00 1.08
C ALA A 8 -11.71 8.70 0.17
N VAL A 9 -11.60 9.40 -0.94
CA VAL A 9 -10.46 9.27 -1.87
C VAL A 9 -9.17 9.72 -1.17
N GLU A 10 -8.10 8.96 -1.34
CA GLU A 10 -6.80 9.23 -0.75
C GLU A 10 -5.85 9.84 -1.77
N LEU A 11 -5.02 10.77 -1.32
CA LEU A 11 -3.86 11.25 -2.04
C LEU A 11 -2.81 10.12 -2.17
N ARG A 12 -1.93 10.20 -3.14
CA ARG A 12 -1.01 9.11 -3.50
C ARG A 12 0.47 9.49 -3.44
N GLY A 13 0.78 10.70 -2.99
CA GLY A 13 2.13 11.20 -2.87
C GLY A 13 2.73 11.77 -4.16
N ASN A 14 2.03 11.65 -5.29
CA ASN A 14 2.44 12.23 -6.57
C ASN A 14 1.24 12.75 -7.36
N GLY A 15 1.46 13.72 -8.26
CA GLY A 15 0.41 14.30 -9.08
C GLY A 15 -0.72 14.96 -8.30
N GLU A 16 -0.43 15.54 -7.15
CA GLU A 16 -1.40 16.13 -6.25
C GLU A 16 -1.55 17.63 -6.52
N LEU A 17 -2.80 18.08 -6.64
CA LEU A 17 -3.14 19.49 -6.72
C LEU A 17 -4.06 19.85 -5.56
N ILE A 18 -3.60 20.72 -4.67
CA ILE A 18 -4.31 21.08 -3.45
C ILE A 18 -4.60 22.58 -3.45
N LYS A 19 -5.84 22.94 -3.14
CA LYS A 19 -6.20 24.35 -2.94
C LYS A 19 -5.45 24.90 -1.72
N ARG A 20 -4.82 26.09 -1.85
CA ARG A 20 -4.09 26.74 -0.78
C ARG A 20 -4.92 26.86 0.50
N GLN A 21 -6.17 27.29 0.39
CA GLN A 21 -7.08 27.39 1.52
C GLN A 21 -7.31 26.05 2.23
N ALA A 22 -7.41 24.93 1.47
CA ALA A 22 -7.57 23.61 2.06
C ALA A 22 -6.31 23.17 2.81
N LEU A 23 -5.14 23.50 2.29
CA LEU A 23 -3.86 23.22 2.94
C LEU A 23 -3.70 24.04 4.23
N GLU A 24 -4.09 25.31 4.20
CA GLU A 24 -4.07 26.18 5.38
C GLU A 24 -5.06 25.70 6.47
N ASP A 25 -6.25 25.23 6.09
CA ASP A 25 -7.28 24.73 7.03
C ASP A 25 -6.84 23.46 7.77
N ILE A 26 -5.97 22.66 7.18
CA ILE A 26 -5.38 21.49 7.82
C ILE A 26 -3.98 21.74 8.43
N GLU A 27 -3.53 22.98 8.48
CA GLU A 27 -2.21 23.38 9.04
C GLU A 27 -1.01 22.77 8.29
N GLY A 28 -1.16 22.48 6.98
CA GLY A 28 -0.08 21.98 6.13
C GLY A 28 0.28 20.52 6.33
N TRP A 29 1.55 20.19 6.02
CA TRP A 29 2.09 18.83 6.15
C TRP A 29 2.38 18.44 7.59
N ASN A 30 2.10 17.19 7.93
CA ASN A 30 2.46 16.60 9.21
C ASN A 30 3.82 15.89 9.09
N ASN A 31 4.86 16.50 9.64
CA ASN A 31 6.23 15.95 9.59
C ASN A 31 6.44 14.71 10.50
N TYR A 32 5.45 14.35 11.29
CA TYR A 32 5.52 13.23 12.25
C TYR A 32 4.81 11.96 11.77
N THR A 33 4.43 11.91 10.50
CA THR A 33 3.78 10.73 9.90
C THR A 33 4.69 10.01 8.92
N ILE A 34 4.47 8.71 8.75
CA ILE A 34 5.21 7.86 7.80
C ILE A 34 4.64 8.01 6.38
N THR A 35 3.36 8.38 6.26
CA THR A 35 2.61 8.57 5.01
C THR A 35 1.90 9.91 5.05
N ASP A 36 2.59 10.94 4.61
CA ASP A 36 2.14 12.33 4.64
C ASP A 36 0.95 12.60 3.72
N ASP A 37 0.92 11.98 2.54
CA ASP A 37 -0.17 12.00 1.57
C ASP A 37 -1.48 11.44 2.15
N LEU A 38 -1.40 10.28 2.79
CA LEU A 38 -2.55 9.66 3.43
C LEU A 38 -3.03 10.42 4.67
N ASP A 39 -2.11 10.98 5.45
CA ASP A 39 -2.42 11.85 6.58
C ASP A 39 -3.17 13.09 6.12
N MET A 40 -2.63 13.77 5.12
CA MET A 40 -3.21 14.97 4.54
C MET A 40 -4.63 14.72 4.01
N SER A 41 -4.82 13.66 3.20
CA SER A 41 -6.14 13.33 2.66
C SER A 41 -7.17 13.04 3.76
N THR A 42 -6.76 12.39 4.82
CA THR A 42 -7.65 12.11 5.97
C THR A 42 -8.05 13.38 6.69
N ARG A 43 -7.12 14.29 6.99
CA ARG A 43 -7.40 15.58 7.62
C ARG A 43 -8.29 16.47 6.73
N LEU A 44 -8.07 16.46 5.41
CA LEU A 44 -8.93 17.14 4.45
C LEU A 44 -10.38 16.65 4.54
N HIS A 45 -10.60 15.33 4.53
CA HIS A 45 -11.93 14.75 4.67
C HIS A 45 -12.58 15.09 6.01
N ILE A 46 -11.84 15.04 7.12
CA ILE A 46 -12.34 15.40 8.46
C ILE A 46 -12.79 16.86 8.51
N LYS A 47 -12.08 17.76 7.83
CA LYS A 47 -12.44 19.18 7.72
C LYS A 47 -13.57 19.44 6.72
N GLY A 48 -13.98 18.43 5.94
CA GLY A 48 -15.09 18.52 4.97
C GLY A 48 -14.65 18.88 3.55
N TRP A 49 -13.34 18.88 3.27
CA TRP A 49 -12.84 19.02 1.93
C TRP A 49 -13.02 17.72 1.13
N ASP A 50 -13.34 17.87 -0.14
CA ASP A 50 -13.58 16.74 -1.04
C ASP A 50 -12.32 16.48 -1.88
N VAL A 51 -11.75 15.28 -1.75
CA VAL A 51 -10.62 14.82 -2.55
C VAL A 51 -11.14 14.02 -3.73
N ARG A 52 -10.70 14.35 -4.94
CA ARG A 52 -11.15 13.76 -6.19
C ARG A 52 -10.00 13.17 -6.99
N PHE A 53 -10.31 12.17 -7.78
CA PHE A 53 -9.38 11.55 -8.70
C PHE A 53 -9.60 12.08 -10.12
N CYS A 54 -8.55 12.67 -10.72
CA CYS A 54 -8.58 13.14 -12.10
C CYS A 54 -8.06 12.04 -13.02
N LEU A 55 -8.91 11.52 -13.91
CA LEU A 55 -8.53 10.49 -14.88
C LEU A 55 -7.78 11.05 -16.10
N ASP A 56 -7.95 12.35 -16.36
CA ASP A 56 -7.40 12.99 -17.55
C ASP A 56 -5.97 13.51 -17.33
N ALA A 57 -5.51 13.56 -16.08
CA ALA A 57 -4.15 13.92 -15.71
C ALA A 57 -3.35 12.64 -15.34
N CYS A 58 -2.28 12.39 -16.08
CA CYS A 58 -1.41 11.24 -15.88
C CYS A 58 -0.04 11.70 -15.37
N VAL A 59 0.43 11.09 -14.32
CA VAL A 59 1.78 11.29 -13.78
C VAL A 59 2.56 10.00 -13.97
N TYR A 60 3.77 10.13 -14.50
CA TYR A 60 4.70 9.01 -14.67
C TYR A 60 5.70 8.99 -13.53
N GLU A 61 5.90 7.83 -12.96
CA GLU A 61 6.90 7.60 -11.91
C GLU A 61 7.77 6.39 -12.23
N GLU A 62 8.96 6.37 -11.70
CA GLU A 62 9.85 5.23 -11.82
C GLU A 62 9.42 4.11 -10.88
N GLY A 63 9.22 2.91 -11.44
CA GLY A 63 8.90 1.71 -10.66
C GLY A 63 10.14 1.14 -9.97
N ILE A 64 9.94 0.54 -8.79
CA ILE A 64 11.00 -0.17 -8.09
C ILE A 64 11.25 -1.51 -8.79
N VAL A 65 12.47 -1.71 -9.26
CA VAL A 65 12.88 -2.92 -10.02
C VAL A 65 13.30 -4.06 -9.09
N TYR A 66 13.81 -3.77 -7.90
CA TYR A 66 14.37 -4.76 -6.99
C TYR A 66 13.40 -5.17 -5.88
N LEU A 67 13.36 -6.47 -5.57
CA LEU A 67 12.41 -7.05 -4.62
C LEU A 67 12.59 -6.51 -3.19
N MET A 68 13.82 -6.37 -2.70
CA MET A 68 14.07 -5.91 -1.32
C MET A 68 13.72 -4.44 -1.08
N PRO A 69 14.06 -3.49 -1.97
CA PRO A 69 13.54 -2.13 -1.90
C PRO A 69 12.00 -2.07 -1.99
N LEU A 70 11.39 -2.87 -2.87
CA LEU A 70 9.93 -2.97 -2.99
C LEU A 70 9.31 -3.44 -1.67
N PHE A 71 9.85 -4.49 -1.05
CA PHE A 71 9.37 -5.01 0.23
C PHE A 71 9.46 -3.95 1.34
N ARG A 72 10.59 -3.24 1.43
CA ARG A 72 10.78 -2.14 2.41
C ARG A 72 9.79 -1.01 2.18
N GLN A 73 9.54 -0.61 0.93
CA GLN A 73 8.56 0.42 0.58
C GLN A 73 7.15 -0.02 0.98
N ARG A 74 6.72 -1.22 0.61
CA ARG A 74 5.39 -1.75 0.92
C ARG A 74 5.15 -1.90 2.41
N ARG A 75 6.15 -2.37 3.15
CA ARG A 75 6.11 -2.44 4.61
C ARG A 75 5.88 -1.07 5.23
N ARG A 76 6.62 -0.05 4.78
CA ARG A 76 6.47 1.32 5.24
C ARG A 76 5.07 1.87 4.96
N TRP A 77 4.57 1.69 3.74
CA TRP A 77 3.24 2.14 3.36
C TRP A 77 2.14 1.46 4.18
N LEU A 78 2.24 0.16 4.36
CA LEU A 78 1.28 -0.61 5.14
C LEU A 78 1.26 -0.16 6.61
N GLU A 79 2.44 -0.02 7.23
CA GLU A 79 2.57 0.47 8.61
C GLU A 79 2.00 1.89 8.74
N GLY A 80 2.36 2.80 7.85
CA GLY A 80 1.86 4.17 7.85
C GLY A 80 0.34 4.22 7.70
N THR A 81 -0.22 3.43 6.79
CA THR A 81 -1.67 3.35 6.57
C THR A 81 -2.40 2.87 7.81
N ILE A 82 -1.97 1.76 8.42
CA ILE A 82 -2.64 1.21 9.62
C ILE A 82 -2.55 2.20 10.78
N ARG A 83 -1.37 2.79 11.04
CA ARG A 83 -1.19 3.77 12.12
C ARG A 83 -2.08 4.98 11.94
N ARG A 84 -2.16 5.52 10.73
CA ARG A 84 -3.01 6.66 10.43
C ARG A 84 -4.50 6.34 10.62
N TYR A 85 -4.96 5.17 10.18
CA TYR A 85 -6.35 4.76 10.43
C TYR A 85 -6.65 4.65 11.92
N LEU A 86 -5.76 4.07 12.71
CA LEU A 86 -5.92 3.98 14.16
C LEU A 86 -5.95 5.37 14.82
N GLU A 87 -5.14 6.30 14.33
CA GLU A 87 -5.02 7.65 14.87
C GLU A 87 -6.29 8.49 14.61
N TYR A 88 -6.77 8.52 13.37
CA TYR A 88 -7.84 9.42 12.95
C TYR A 88 -9.23 8.77 12.88
N PHE A 89 -9.37 7.47 13.05
CA PHE A 89 -10.63 6.78 12.85
C PHE A 89 -11.77 7.36 13.72
N ALA A 90 -11.52 7.54 15.00
CA ALA A 90 -12.54 8.06 15.93
C ALA A 90 -12.96 9.50 15.58
N GLU A 91 -12.02 10.35 15.18
CA GLU A 91 -12.27 11.72 14.77
C GLU A 91 -13.05 11.76 13.45
N ALA A 92 -12.65 10.97 12.45
CA ALA A 92 -13.34 10.86 11.17
C ALA A 92 -14.79 10.40 11.34
N MET A 93 -15.04 9.40 12.20
CA MET A 93 -16.41 8.91 12.46
C MET A 93 -17.29 9.93 13.18
N LYS A 94 -16.71 10.79 14.01
CA LYS A 94 -17.43 11.86 14.75
C LYS A 94 -17.57 13.15 13.95
N SER A 95 -16.81 13.34 12.87
CA SER A 95 -16.83 14.58 12.10
C SER A 95 -18.22 14.82 11.48
N LYS A 96 -18.80 15.97 11.81
CA LYS A 96 -20.05 16.44 11.21
C LYS A 96 -19.86 17.04 9.80
N LYS A 97 -18.63 17.40 9.45
CA LYS A 97 -18.26 17.97 8.14
C LYS A 97 -18.04 16.90 7.09
N MET A 98 -17.58 15.72 7.49
CA MET A 98 -17.35 14.58 6.59
C MET A 98 -18.67 13.95 6.16
N SER A 99 -18.84 13.68 4.86
CA SER A 99 -20.05 13.05 4.33
C SER A 99 -20.26 11.64 4.89
N LEU A 100 -21.52 11.20 5.02
CA LEU A 100 -21.83 9.84 5.48
C LEU A 100 -21.18 8.78 4.58
N ARG A 101 -21.17 9.00 3.26
CA ARG A 101 -20.57 8.07 2.29
C ARG A 101 -19.06 7.93 2.52
N ALA A 102 -18.36 9.04 2.72
CA ALA A 102 -16.93 9.02 3.00
C ALA A 102 -16.61 8.34 4.34
N ARG A 103 -17.44 8.55 5.39
CA ARG A 103 -17.30 7.84 6.67
C ARG A 103 -17.51 6.33 6.54
N LEU A 104 -18.56 5.92 5.83
CA LEU A 104 -18.84 4.49 5.58
C LEU A 104 -17.73 3.85 4.73
N ASP A 105 -17.26 4.53 3.69
CA ASP A 105 -16.17 4.05 2.85
C ASP A 105 -14.88 3.87 3.67
N MET A 106 -14.54 4.83 4.54
CA MET A 106 -13.39 4.71 5.43
C MET A 106 -13.57 3.56 6.44
N ALA A 107 -14.76 3.39 7.01
CA ALA A 107 -15.04 2.29 7.93
C ALA A 107 -14.96 0.92 7.23
N ILE A 108 -15.46 0.81 6.01
CA ILE A 108 -15.34 -0.41 5.21
C ILE A 108 -13.88 -0.67 4.82
N TYR A 109 -13.15 0.38 4.46
CA TYR A 109 -11.75 0.24 4.05
C TYR A 109 -10.87 -0.36 5.16
N ILE A 110 -11.16 -0.10 6.43
CA ILE A 110 -10.40 -0.70 7.53
C ILE A 110 -10.57 -2.23 7.60
N THR A 111 -11.69 -2.76 7.11
CA THR A 111 -11.94 -4.20 7.13
C THR A 111 -10.95 -4.98 6.26
N GLN A 112 -10.34 -4.35 5.25
CA GLN A 112 -9.30 -4.97 4.43
C GLN A 112 -8.08 -5.40 5.24
N PHE A 113 -7.80 -4.75 6.39
CA PHE A 113 -6.70 -5.13 7.29
C PHE A 113 -7.13 -6.18 8.32
N ILE A 114 -8.41 -6.25 8.66
CA ILE A 114 -8.93 -7.20 9.64
C ILE A 114 -9.12 -8.58 9.00
N MET A 115 -9.65 -8.64 7.79
CA MET A 115 -9.96 -9.91 7.12
C MET A 115 -8.73 -10.80 6.87
N PRO A 116 -7.60 -10.30 6.37
CA PRO A 116 -6.39 -11.11 6.22
C PRO A 116 -5.85 -11.63 7.54
N LEU A 117 -5.90 -10.81 8.61
CA LEU A 117 -5.51 -11.22 9.95
C LEU A 117 -6.39 -12.36 10.45
N TRP A 118 -7.71 -12.22 10.31
CA TRP A 118 -8.67 -13.29 10.66
C TRP A 118 -8.36 -14.57 9.89
N PHE A 119 -8.16 -14.48 8.59
CA PHE A 119 -7.82 -15.61 7.73
C PHE A 119 -6.51 -16.29 8.16
N MET A 120 -5.46 -15.53 8.41
CA MET A 120 -4.17 -16.06 8.86
C MET A 120 -4.28 -16.73 10.23
N MET A 121 -5.03 -16.15 11.16
CA MET A 121 -5.33 -16.75 12.46
C MET A 121 -6.09 -18.07 12.32
N GLU A 122 -7.10 -18.11 11.47
CA GLU A 122 -7.85 -19.34 11.20
C GLU A 122 -6.96 -20.44 10.63
N VAL A 123 -6.13 -20.11 9.62
CA VAL A 123 -5.17 -21.06 9.06
C VAL A 123 -4.19 -21.55 10.12
N PHE A 124 -3.66 -20.67 10.97
CA PHE A 124 -2.77 -21.03 12.06
C PHE A 124 -3.43 -22.01 13.04
N PHE A 125 -4.62 -21.69 13.54
CA PHE A 125 -5.33 -22.60 14.48
C PHE A 125 -5.65 -23.96 13.85
N ARG A 126 -5.95 -23.99 12.57
CA ARG A 126 -6.21 -25.25 11.84
C ARG A 126 -4.94 -26.08 11.68
N ILE A 127 -3.80 -25.46 11.40
CA ILE A 127 -2.50 -26.16 11.37
C ILE A 127 -2.17 -26.72 12.76
N VAL A 128 -2.33 -25.93 13.83
CA VAL A 128 -2.10 -26.40 15.20
C VAL A 128 -3.01 -27.59 15.52
N LYS A 129 -4.29 -27.51 15.17
CA LYS A 129 -5.23 -28.62 15.36
C LYS A 129 -4.83 -29.87 14.58
N LEU A 130 -4.38 -29.71 13.32
CA LEU A 130 -3.89 -30.79 12.49
C LEU A 130 -2.67 -31.51 13.11
N LEU A 131 -1.82 -30.77 13.80
CA LEU A 131 -0.61 -31.30 14.44
C LEU A 131 -0.87 -31.94 15.81
N THR A 132 -1.94 -31.50 16.50
CA THR A 132 -2.25 -31.93 17.88
C THR A 132 -3.34 -33.00 17.96
N ASP A 133 -4.30 -32.97 17.07
CA ASP A 133 -5.44 -33.91 17.05
C ASP A 133 -5.20 -35.03 16.03
N LYS A 134 -5.79 -36.22 16.31
CA LYS A 134 -5.98 -37.23 15.25
C LYS A 134 -6.84 -36.60 14.15
N ILE A 135 -6.35 -36.66 12.93
CA ILE A 135 -7.00 -36.05 11.76
C ILE A 135 -8.42 -36.55 11.62
N ASP A 136 -9.39 -35.71 11.90
CA ASP A 136 -10.79 -35.96 11.50
C ASP A 136 -10.92 -35.55 10.02
N PRO A 137 -11.27 -36.50 9.12
CA PRO A 137 -11.48 -36.25 7.69
C PRO A 137 -12.49 -35.12 7.42
N TYR A 138 -13.47 -34.93 8.29
CA TYR A 138 -14.51 -33.90 8.17
C TYR A 138 -13.91 -32.49 8.40
N SER A 139 -13.01 -32.35 9.35
CA SER A 139 -12.35 -31.06 9.61
C SER A 139 -11.42 -30.64 8.45
N LEU A 140 -10.68 -31.60 7.87
CA LEU A 140 -9.85 -31.36 6.70
C LEU A 140 -10.68 -30.92 5.48
N HIS A 141 -11.80 -31.59 5.23
CA HIS A 141 -12.71 -31.24 4.15
C HIS A 141 -13.24 -29.81 4.28
N ASN A 142 -13.69 -29.40 5.45
CA ASN A 142 -14.18 -28.04 5.70
C ASN A 142 -13.08 -26.99 5.53
N VAL A 143 -11.82 -27.29 5.92
CA VAL A 143 -10.66 -26.41 5.66
C VAL A 143 -10.45 -26.19 4.18
N LEU A 144 -10.42 -27.28 3.42
CA LEU A 144 -10.17 -27.20 1.97
C LEU A 144 -11.27 -26.42 1.26
N TRP A 145 -12.55 -26.68 1.60
CA TRP A 145 -13.65 -25.95 0.98
C TRP A 145 -13.70 -24.47 1.36
N SER A 146 -13.51 -24.12 2.62
CA SER A 146 -13.49 -22.70 3.02
C SER A 146 -12.33 -21.94 2.37
N SER A 147 -11.15 -22.54 2.32
CA SER A 147 -9.98 -21.96 1.66
C SER A 147 -10.18 -21.82 0.15
N LEU A 148 -10.80 -22.81 -0.48
CA LEU A 148 -11.15 -22.78 -1.90
C LEU A 148 -12.15 -21.65 -2.20
N ILE A 149 -13.21 -21.53 -1.40
CA ILE A 149 -14.24 -20.49 -1.59
C ILE A 149 -13.60 -19.10 -1.44
N VAL A 150 -12.81 -18.87 -0.39
CA VAL A 150 -12.12 -17.58 -0.20
C VAL A 150 -11.18 -17.28 -1.35
N SER A 151 -10.38 -18.25 -1.78
CA SER A 151 -9.46 -18.09 -2.91
C SER A 151 -10.19 -17.81 -4.21
N LEU A 152 -11.31 -18.46 -4.48
CA LEU A 152 -12.17 -18.21 -5.65
C LEU A 152 -12.77 -16.80 -5.61
N VAL A 153 -13.32 -16.37 -4.48
CA VAL A 153 -13.94 -15.05 -4.33
C VAL A 153 -12.89 -13.95 -4.53
N VAL A 154 -11.73 -14.09 -3.89
CA VAL A 154 -10.63 -13.13 -4.01
C VAL A 154 -10.05 -13.14 -5.43
N GLY A 155 -9.79 -14.33 -5.99
CA GLY A 155 -9.24 -14.47 -7.34
C GLY A 155 -10.19 -13.95 -8.42
N LEU A 156 -11.49 -14.26 -8.33
CA LEU A 156 -12.50 -13.71 -9.25
C LEU A 156 -12.67 -12.20 -9.11
N GLY A 157 -12.59 -11.66 -7.88
CA GLY A 157 -12.59 -10.23 -7.62
C GLY A 157 -11.42 -9.53 -8.29
N PHE A 158 -10.20 -10.06 -8.19
CA PHE A 158 -9.02 -9.55 -8.89
C PHE A 158 -9.14 -9.66 -10.40
N LEU A 159 -9.58 -10.81 -10.91
CA LEU A 159 -9.81 -10.99 -12.36
C LEU A 159 -10.81 -9.97 -12.90
N PHE A 160 -11.90 -9.74 -12.19
CA PHE A 160 -12.92 -8.76 -12.58
C PHE A 160 -12.36 -7.34 -12.56
N ALA A 161 -11.65 -6.96 -11.48
CA ALA A 161 -11.05 -5.63 -11.34
C ALA A 161 -9.99 -5.36 -12.41
N ILE A 162 -9.09 -6.32 -12.68
CA ILE A 162 -8.07 -6.23 -13.72
C ILE A 162 -8.73 -6.14 -15.10
N ARG A 163 -9.70 -7.02 -15.39
CA ARG A 163 -10.42 -7.00 -16.67
C ARG A 163 -11.17 -5.69 -16.88
N TYR A 164 -11.80 -5.14 -15.84
CA TYR A 164 -12.48 -3.85 -15.91
C TYR A 164 -11.50 -2.71 -16.21
N SER A 165 -10.38 -2.66 -15.51
CA SER A 165 -9.32 -1.66 -15.74
C SER A 165 -8.73 -1.74 -17.14
N LEU A 166 -8.43 -2.95 -17.63
CA LEU A 166 -7.84 -3.17 -18.94
C LEU A 166 -8.80 -2.85 -20.09
N ARG A 167 -10.11 -3.08 -19.92
CA ARG A 167 -11.11 -2.68 -20.93
C ARG A 167 -11.13 -1.19 -21.19
N LYS A 168 -10.79 -0.39 -20.20
CA LYS A 168 -10.81 1.07 -20.30
C LYS A 168 -9.57 1.62 -20.99
N TYR A 169 -8.46 0.88 -20.97
CA TYR A 169 -7.15 1.36 -21.43
C TYR A 169 -6.56 0.59 -22.63
N ASP A 170 -7.26 -0.36 -23.21
CA ASP A 170 -6.96 -1.12 -24.46
C ASP A 170 -5.56 -1.76 -24.57
N TYR A 171 -4.77 -1.88 -23.48
CA TYR A 171 -3.34 -2.14 -23.58
C TYR A 171 -2.87 -3.59 -23.37
N VAL A 172 -3.73 -4.54 -22.97
CA VAL A 172 -3.21 -5.87 -22.58
C VAL A 172 -4.05 -7.03 -23.11
N PRO A 173 -3.44 -8.09 -23.73
CA PRO A 173 -4.12 -9.29 -24.16
C PRO A 173 -4.81 -10.04 -23.01
N ARG A 174 -5.93 -10.72 -23.28
CA ARG A 174 -6.73 -11.46 -22.28
C ARG A 174 -5.92 -12.47 -21.45
N MET A 175 -4.96 -13.16 -22.05
CA MET A 175 -4.08 -14.13 -21.36
C MET A 175 -3.14 -13.45 -20.36
N SER A 176 -2.68 -12.24 -20.67
CA SER A 176 -1.85 -11.46 -19.76
C SER A 176 -2.62 -11.01 -18.49
N ALA A 177 -3.92 -10.75 -18.61
CA ALA A 177 -4.76 -10.40 -17.44
C ALA A 177 -4.91 -11.58 -16.48
N LEU A 178 -5.07 -12.80 -16.97
CA LEU A 178 -5.11 -14.01 -16.16
C LEU A 178 -3.79 -14.26 -15.43
N LYS A 179 -2.67 -14.13 -16.14
CA LYS A 179 -1.34 -14.25 -15.56
C LYS A 179 -1.14 -13.21 -14.43
N GLN A 180 -1.46 -11.95 -14.69
CA GLN A 180 -1.35 -10.87 -13.70
C GLN A 180 -2.24 -11.10 -12.48
N ALA A 181 -3.47 -11.60 -12.67
CA ALA A 181 -4.35 -11.94 -11.55
C ALA A 181 -3.78 -13.06 -10.69
N PHE A 182 -3.20 -14.09 -11.31
CA PHE A 182 -2.57 -15.20 -10.61
C PHE A 182 -1.32 -14.73 -9.84
N GLU A 183 -0.43 -13.98 -10.47
CA GLU A 183 0.76 -13.40 -9.84
C GLU A 183 0.39 -12.47 -8.68
N THR A 184 -0.65 -11.65 -8.85
CA THR A 184 -1.17 -10.77 -7.80
C THR A 184 -1.71 -11.58 -6.62
N THR A 185 -2.44 -12.66 -6.86
CA THR A 185 -2.96 -13.53 -5.80
C THR A 185 -1.82 -14.16 -4.99
N ILE A 186 -0.79 -14.70 -5.67
CA ILE A 186 0.40 -15.25 -5.01
C ILE A 186 1.10 -14.17 -4.18
N TYR A 187 1.28 -12.97 -4.74
CA TYR A 187 1.87 -11.84 -4.02
C TYR A 187 1.13 -11.52 -2.72
N PHE A 188 -0.20 -11.47 -2.75
CA PHE A 188 -1.00 -11.20 -1.55
C PHE A 188 -0.86 -12.31 -0.51
N LEU A 189 -0.92 -13.57 -0.91
CA LEU A 189 -0.84 -14.70 0.01
C LEU A 189 0.53 -14.86 0.66
N ILE A 190 1.60 -14.71 -0.13
CA ILE A 190 2.96 -15.04 0.33
C ILE A 190 3.67 -13.83 0.92
N ILE A 191 3.40 -12.61 0.42
CA ILE A 191 4.14 -11.42 0.82
C ILE A 191 3.28 -10.49 1.65
N TRP A 192 2.10 -10.10 1.15
CA TRP A 192 1.30 -9.06 1.76
C TRP A 192 0.69 -9.47 3.09
N PHE A 193 -0.01 -10.59 3.16
CA PHE A 193 -0.68 -11.04 4.39
C PHE A 193 0.30 -11.35 5.52
N PRO A 194 1.42 -12.09 5.33
CA PRO A 194 2.42 -12.27 6.37
C PRO A 194 3.06 -10.96 6.83
N MET A 195 3.30 -10.02 5.91
CA MET A 195 3.81 -8.70 6.24
C MET A 195 2.82 -7.89 7.07
N GLU A 196 1.53 -7.97 6.75
CA GLU A 196 0.46 -7.32 7.50
C GLU A 196 0.35 -7.86 8.93
N LEU A 197 0.40 -9.17 9.09
CA LEU A 197 0.43 -9.82 10.41
C LEU A 197 1.63 -9.36 11.24
N PHE A 198 2.82 -9.33 10.64
CA PHE A 198 4.04 -8.83 11.28
C PHE A 198 3.91 -7.36 11.72
N ILE A 199 3.35 -6.50 10.87
CA ILE A 199 3.18 -5.07 11.17
C ILE A 199 2.14 -4.85 12.25
N CYS A 200 1.02 -5.56 12.22
CA CYS A 200 0.03 -5.50 13.28
C CYS A 200 0.63 -5.92 14.63
N GLY A 201 1.41 -7.00 14.66
CA GLY A 201 2.16 -7.41 15.85
C GLY A 201 3.14 -6.32 16.31
N LYS A 202 3.90 -5.73 15.39
CA LYS A 202 4.81 -4.61 15.70
C LYS A 202 4.07 -3.40 16.29
N ILE A 203 2.91 -3.05 15.75
CA ILE A 203 2.11 -1.90 16.24
C ILE A 203 1.58 -2.17 17.65
N LEU A 204 1.17 -3.40 17.94
CA LEU A 204 0.62 -3.77 19.25
C LEU A 204 1.68 -3.87 20.34
N PHE A 205 2.88 -4.38 20.02
CA PHE A 205 3.89 -4.74 21.03
C PHE A 205 5.14 -3.84 21.03
N CYS A 206 5.36 -3.04 19.98
CA CYS A 206 6.56 -2.21 19.86
C CYS A 206 6.22 -0.72 19.87
N LYS A 207 7.16 0.09 20.42
CA LYS A 207 7.07 1.56 20.37
C LYS A 207 7.16 2.04 18.90
N LYS A 208 6.54 3.20 18.64
CA LYS A 208 6.55 3.86 17.33
C LYS A 208 8.00 4.21 16.94
N ASP A 209 8.52 3.57 15.91
CA ASP A 209 9.78 3.95 15.29
C ASP A 209 9.47 4.83 14.08
N MET A 210 9.97 6.08 14.10
CA MET A 210 9.72 7.11 13.09
C MET A 210 10.82 7.20 12.04
N ASN A 211 11.75 6.21 11.97
CA ASN A 211 12.83 6.23 11.01
C ASN A 211 12.32 6.16 9.57
N TRP A 212 12.43 7.30 8.90
CA TRP A 212 12.06 7.50 7.50
C TRP A 212 13.22 7.06 6.58
N GLY A 213 13.25 5.80 6.20
CA GLY A 213 14.16 5.33 5.15
C GLY A 213 13.68 5.77 3.76
N LYS A 214 14.42 6.64 3.07
CA LYS A 214 14.17 6.93 1.65
C LYS A 214 14.35 5.67 0.80
N THR A 215 13.49 5.45 -0.18
CA THR A 215 13.63 4.37 -1.14
C THR A 215 14.59 4.82 -2.23
N ALA A 216 15.69 4.09 -2.45
CA ALA A 216 16.58 4.35 -3.58
C ALA A 216 15.90 3.86 -4.87
N HIS A 217 15.80 4.74 -5.87
CA HIS A 217 15.35 4.42 -7.23
C HIS A 217 16.57 4.07 -8.09
N GLY A 218 16.37 3.25 -9.15
CA GLY A 218 17.47 2.72 -9.97
C GLY A 218 18.31 3.79 -10.66
N LEU A 219 17.67 4.85 -11.17
CA LEU A 219 18.35 5.98 -11.84
C LEU A 219 19.26 6.77 -10.90
N VAL A 220 18.90 6.93 -9.64
CA VAL A 220 19.75 7.64 -8.66
C VAL A 220 21.07 6.91 -8.42
N LYS A 221 21.04 5.56 -8.43
CA LYS A 221 22.29 4.77 -8.31
C LYS A 221 23.19 4.89 -9.55
N GLU A 222 22.62 5.00 -10.74
CA GLU A 222 23.40 5.22 -11.96
C GLU A 222 24.01 6.64 -12.00
N GLU A 223 23.28 7.66 -11.52
CA GLU A 223 23.81 9.02 -11.44
C GLU A 223 24.89 9.16 -10.36
N GLU A 224 24.68 8.58 -9.17
CA GLU A 224 25.72 8.52 -8.13
C GLU A 224 26.98 7.79 -8.62
N SER A 225 26.82 6.65 -9.30
CA SER A 225 27.93 5.89 -9.88
C SER A 225 28.62 6.65 -11.02
N ARG A 226 27.89 7.44 -11.80
CA ARG A 226 28.46 8.31 -12.84
C ARG A 226 29.20 9.50 -12.24
N GLN A 227 28.66 10.10 -11.19
CA GLN A 227 29.31 11.23 -10.48
C GLN A 227 30.59 10.78 -9.77
N GLU A 228 30.57 9.61 -9.12
CA GLU A 228 31.77 9.01 -8.55
C GLU A 228 32.81 8.68 -9.62
N ALA A 229 32.41 8.12 -10.77
CA ALA A 229 33.32 7.82 -11.86
C ALA A 229 33.90 9.07 -12.54
N VAL A 230 33.15 10.16 -12.57
CA VAL A 230 33.65 11.48 -13.07
C VAL A 230 34.60 12.11 -12.07
N GLY A 231 34.26 12.10 -10.77
CA GLY A 231 35.12 12.61 -9.70
C GLY A 231 36.48 11.90 -9.64
N ILE A 232 36.50 10.57 -9.77
CA ILE A 232 37.72 9.76 -9.83
C ILE A 232 38.59 10.14 -11.06
N LYS A 233 37.95 10.41 -12.22
CA LYS A 233 38.66 10.85 -13.43
C LYS A 233 39.27 12.24 -13.29
N GLU A 234 38.55 13.16 -12.65
CA GLU A 234 39.06 14.52 -12.40
C GLU A 234 40.21 14.50 -11.39
N GLU A 235 40.13 13.69 -10.36
CA GLU A 235 41.18 13.53 -9.36
C GLU A 235 42.45 12.89 -9.96
N ASN A 236 42.31 11.88 -10.83
CA ASN A 236 43.44 11.28 -11.54
C ASN A 236 44.11 12.25 -12.55
N ASN A 237 43.31 13.05 -13.28
CA ASN A 237 43.84 14.05 -14.19
C ASN A 237 44.53 15.20 -13.43
N ALA A 238 44.06 15.56 -12.25
CA ALA A 238 44.74 16.56 -11.41
C ALA A 238 46.06 16.03 -10.86
N VAL A 239 46.19 14.77 -10.52
CA VAL A 239 47.41 14.12 -10.07
C VAL A 239 48.44 14.01 -11.19
N GLU A 240 48.02 13.69 -12.43
CA GLU A 240 48.92 13.66 -13.60
C GLU A 240 49.44 15.03 -14.02
N SER A 241 48.66 16.09 -13.80
CA SER A 241 49.08 17.45 -14.12
C SER A 241 50.10 18.09 -13.13
N VAL A 242 50.29 17.47 -11.97
CA VAL A 242 51.23 17.92 -10.92
C VAL A 242 52.59 17.18 -11.02
N THR A 243 52.67 16.15 -11.87
CA THR A 243 53.87 15.30 -12.00
C THR A 243 54.70 15.55 -13.26
N VAL A 244 54.50 16.70 -13.95
CA VAL A 244 55.31 17.15 -15.12
C VAL A 244 56.16 18.38 -14.75
#